data_a89e021c941327bcfeb5bcc87e73f3fb
#
_entry.id   a89e021c941327bcfeb5bcc87e73f3fb
#
_cell.length_a   1.000
_cell.length_b   1.000
_cell.length_c   1.000
_cell.angle_alpha   90.00
_cell.angle_beta   90.00
_cell.angle_gamma   90.00
#
_symmetry.space_group_name_H-M   'P 1'
#
loop_
_entity.id
_entity.type
_entity.pdbx_description
1 polymer ?
#
loop_
_entity_poly.entity_id
_entity_poly.type
_entity_poly.pdbx_seq_one_letter_code
_entity_poly.pdbx_strand_id
1 'polypeptide(L)'
;LGLLKMAVLFHPTAIIDEGAEVGQDTRIWHWAHVCGGAKIGARCSLGQNVFVGNKVTIGNNVKIQNNVSVYDNVTLEDDVFCGPSMVFTNVYNPRSAVSRKDEYRNTLVKRGATLGANCTIVCGVTIGEYAFVGAGAVINRDVKPYALMVGVPAKQIGWISQHGEKLNLPESGK
;
A
#
# COMPACT_ATOMS: atom_id res chain seq x y z
N LEU A 1 -26.38 -18.03 -22.48
CA LEU A 1 -25.01 -17.51 -22.33
C LEU A 1 -24.88 -17.07 -20.87
N GLY A 2 -24.38 -18.00 -20.02
CA GLY A 2 -24.19 -17.77 -18.59
C GLY A 2 -23.08 -16.73 -18.35
N LEU A 3 -23.43 -15.67 -17.66
CA LEU A 3 -22.46 -14.79 -17.01
C LEU A 3 -21.66 -15.67 -16.01
N LEU A 4 -20.41 -15.99 -16.36
CA LEU A 4 -19.44 -16.49 -15.40
C LEU A 4 -19.30 -15.38 -14.34
N LYS A 5 -19.93 -15.57 -13.18
CA LYS A 5 -19.55 -14.85 -11.96
C LYS A 5 -18.11 -15.26 -11.67
N MET A 6 -17.17 -14.40 -12.01
CA MET A 6 -15.78 -14.60 -11.64
C MET A 6 -15.72 -14.47 -10.11
N ALA A 7 -15.32 -15.53 -9.46
CA ALA A 7 -15.40 -15.66 -8.02
C ALA A 7 -14.23 -14.94 -7.36
N VAL A 8 -14.50 -14.23 -6.26
CA VAL A 8 -13.45 -13.79 -5.32
C VAL A 8 -12.74 -15.03 -4.83
N LEU A 9 -11.43 -15.13 -5.02
CA LEU A 9 -10.66 -16.31 -4.65
C LEU A 9 -9.96 -16.07 -3.31
N PHE A 10 -10.62 -16.54 -2.23
CA PHE A 10 -10.01 -16.55 -0.90
C PHE A 10 -9.40 -17.92 -0.62
N HIS A 11 -8.14 -17.93 -0.21
CA HIS A 11 -7.54 -19.16 0.29
C HIS A 11 -8.24 -19.60 1.59
N PRO A 12 -8.49 -20.90 1.82
CA PRO A 12 -9.19 -21.37 3.02
C PRO A 12 -8.56 -20.97 4.36
N THR A 13 -7.27 -20.67 4.39
CA THR A 13 -6.58 -20.18 5.59
C THR A 13 -6.68 -18.67 5.81
N ALA A 14 -7.21 -17.91 4.83
CA ALA A 14 -7.42 -16.48 4.97
C ALA A 14 -8.62 -16.22 5.89
N ILE A 15 -8.51 -15.19 6.71
CA ILE A 15 -9.58 -14.73 7.61
C ILE A 15 -10.12 -13.42 7.04
N ILE A 16 -11.40 -13.43 6.67
CA ILE A 16 -12.11 -12.23 6.22
C ILE A 16 -13.23 -12.00 7.23
N ASP A 17 -13.09 -10.95 8.03
CA ASP A 17 -14.09 -10.63 9.06
C ASP A 17 -15.40 -10.18 8.41
N GLU A 18 -16.50 -10.43 9.11
CA GLU A 18 -17.82 -9.96 8.68
C GLU A 18 -17.82 -8.44 8.53
N GLY A 19 -18.42 -7.94 7.46
CA GLY A 19 -18.49 -6.52 7.13
C GLY A 19 -17.38 -6.03 6.20
N ALA A 20 -16.32 -6.81 5.96
CA ALA A 20 -15.31 -6.46 4.97
C ALA A 20 -15.91 -6.42 3.55
N GLU A 21 -15.61 -5.36 2.82
CA GLU A 21 -16.01 -5.22 1.43
C GLU A 21 -14.84 -5.60 0.52
N VAL A 22 -15.02 -6.63 -0.32
CA VAL A 22 -13.98 -7.10 -1.24
C VAL A 22 -14.54 -7.17 -2.66
N GLY A 23 -13.93 -6.44 -3.56
CA GLY A 23 -14.34 -6.32 -4.95
C GLY A 23 -14.10 -7.59 -5.77
N GLN A 24 -14.75 -7.63 -6.93
CA GLN A 24 -14.72 -8.75 -7.86
C GLN A 24 -13.30 -9.06 -8.33
N ASP A 25 -13.00 -10.34 -8.54
CA ASP A 25 -11.71 -10.87 -9.04
C ASP A 25 -10.51 -10.58 -8.12
N THR A 26 -10.74 -10.16 -6.89
CA THR A 26 -9.68 -10.00 -5.88
C THR A 26 -9.31 -11.35 -5.31
N ARG A 27 -7.99 -11.58 -5.19
CA ARG A 27 -7.39 -12.81 -4.66
C ARG A 27 -6.74 -12.55 -3.32
N ILE A 28 -7.06 -13.37 -2.32
CA ILE A 28 -6.50 -13.26 -0.98
C ILE A 28 -5.86 -14.61 -0.62
N TRP A 29 -4.56 -14.57 -0.39
CA TRP A 29 -3.74 -15.76 -0.23
C TRP A 29 -3.66 -16.24 1.22
N HIS A 30 -2.76 -17.19 1.48
CA HIS A 30 -2.61 -17.90 2.75
C HIS A 30 -2.42 -16.95 3.93
N TRP A 31 -3.14 -17.23 5.01
CA TRP A 31 -3.04 -16.57 6.32
C TRP A 31 -3.13 -15.04 6.27
N ALA A 32 -3.74 -14.49 5.25
CA ALA A 32 -4.10 -13.09 5.25
C ALA A 32 -5.26 -12.84 6.22
N HIS A 33 -5.30 -11.65 6.81
CA HIS A 33 -6.41 -11.22 7.68
C HIS A 33 -6.93 -9.86 7.21
N VAL A 34 -8.19 -9.81 6.87
CA VAL A 34 -8.91 -8.59 6.46
C VAL A 34 -9.97 -8.26 7.51
N CYS A 35 -9.80 -7.13 8.19
CA CYS A 35 -10.73 -6.68 9.22
C CYS A 35 -12.07 -6.21 8.63
N GLY A 36 -13.15 -6.30 9.43
CA GLY A 36 -14.52 -6.10 8.98
C GLY A 36 -14.87 -4.71 8.42
N GLY A 37 -14.12 -3.67 8.78
CA GLY A 37 -14.31 -2.32 8.24
C GLY A 37 -13.52 -2.01 6.97
N ALA A 38 -12.67 -2.94 6.51
CA ALA A 38 -11.83 -2.75 5.33
C ALA A 38 -12.65 -2.68 4.03
N LYS A 39 -12.22 -1.82 3.11
CA LYS A 39 -12.79 -1.70 1.76
C LYS A 39 -11.69 -1.97 0.74
N ILE A 40 -11.86 -3.03 -0.03
CA ILE A 40 -10.90 -3.48 -1.05
C ILE A 40 -11.61 -3.51 -2.40
N GLY A 41 -11.02 -2.86 -3.38
CA GLY A 41 -11.54 -2.82 -4.75
C GLY A 41 -11.44 -4.15 -5.49
N ALA A 42 -11.68 -4.09 -6.78
CA ALA A 42 -11.67 -5.22 -7.69
C ALA A 42 -10.26 -5.55 -8.21
N ARG A 43 -10.03 -6.79 -8.62
CA ARG A 43 -8.80 -7.28 -9.28
C ARG A 43 -7.52 -7.05 -8.46
N CYS A 44 -7.65 -6.99 -7.14
CA CYS A 44 -6.50 -6.91 -6.23
C CYS A 44 -5.88 -8.29 -5.99
N SER A 45 -4.64 -8.28 -5.50
CA SER A 45 -3.96 -9.50 -5.05
C SER A 45 -3.27 -9.21 -3.71
N LEU A 46 -3.72 -9.87 -2.66
CA LEU A 46 -3.14 -9.79 -1.33
C LEU A 46 -2.35 -11.08 -1.07
N GLY A 47 -1.05 -10.95 -0.91
CA GLY A 47 -0.13 -12.05 -0.69
C GLY A 47 -0.26 -12.69 0.69
N GLN A 48 0.58 -13.67 0.94
CA GLN A 48 0.65 -14.41 2.19
C GLN A 48 0.93 -13.48 3.39
N ASN A 49 0.25 -13.70 4.51
CA ASN A 49 0.41 -12.93 5.75
C ASN A 49 0.12 -11.42 5.60
N VAL A 50 -0.69 -11.01 4.64
CA VAL A 50 -1.12 -9.61 4.53
C VAL A 50 -2.19 -9.34 5.59
N PHE A 51 -2.02 -8.24 6.31
CA PHE A 51 -3.02 -7.72 7.26
C PHE A 51 -3.63 -6.44 6.70
N VAL A 52 -4.96 -6.31 6.79
CA VAL A 52 -5.69 -5.09 6.39
C VAL A 52 -6.59 -4.64 7.53
N GLY A 53 -6.32 -3.47 8.07
CA GLY A 53 -7.04 -2.89 9.21
C GLY A 53 -8.46 -2.39 8.88
N ASN A 54 -9.23 -2.05 9.93
CA ASN A 54 -10.64 -1.65 9.80
C ASN A 54 -10.88 -0.33 9.05
N LYS A 55 -9.94 0.61 9.14
CA LYS A 55 -10.05 1.93 8.51
C LYS A 55 -9.11 2.05 7.31
N VAL A 56 -9.09 1.01 6.49
CA VAL A 56 -8.28 0.93 5.27
C VAL A 56 -9.18 0.96 4.04
N THR A 57 -8.77 1.75 3.06
CA THR A 57 -9.39 1.75 1.72
C THR A 57 -8.35 1.41 0.68
N ILE A 58 -8.63 0.40 -0.13
CA ILE A 58 -7.77 -0.08 -1.22
C ILE A 58 -8.56 0.01 -2.51
N GLY A 59 -8.02 0.68 -3.50
CA GLY A 59 -8.60 0.82 -4.83
C GLY A 59 -8.56 -0.47 -5.65
N ASN A 60 -8.68 -0.34 -6.96
CA ASN A 60 -8.70 -1.47 -7.89
C ASN A 60 -7.28 -1.85 -8.34
N ASN A 61 -7.10 -3.12 -8.72
CA ASN A 61 -5.84 -3.63 -9.28
C ASN A 61 -4.62 -3.34 -8.40
N VAL A 62 -4.79 -3.32 -7.09
CA VAL A 62 -3.70 -3.15 -6.13
C VAL A 62 -3.05 -4.51 -5.85
N LYS A 63 -1.72 -4.53 -5.84
CA LYS A 63 -0.93 -5.72 -5.52
C LYS A 63 -0.16 -5.49 -4.24
N ILE A 64 -0.48 -6.28 -3.21
CA ILE A 64 0.21 -6.26 -1.92
C ILE A 64 0.93 -7.58 -1.78
N GLN A 65 2.25 -7.53 -1.75
CA GLN A 65 3.09 -8.71 -1.66
C GLN A 65 3.08 -9.28 -0.23
N ASN A 66 3.77 -10.41 -0.02
CA ASN A 66 3.78 -11.13 1.24
C ASN A 66 4.28 -10.27 2.41
N ASN A 67 3.76 -10.56 3.61
CA ASN A 67 4.20 -9.99 4.88
C ASN A 67 4.06 -8.45 4.97
N VAL A 68 3.00 -7.91 4.42
CA VAL A 68 2.68 -6.48 4.52
C VAL A 68 1.47 -6.29 5.42
N SER A 69 1.58 -5.38 6.40
CA SER A 69 0.46 -4.92 7.21
C SER A 69 0.03 -3.53 6.74
N VAL A 70 -1.21 -3.43 6.28
CA VAL A 70 -1.84 -2.16 5.94
C VAL A 70 -2.69 -1.74 7.13
N TYR A 71 -2.14 -0.86 7.94
CA TYR A 71 -2.78 -0.41 9.18
C TYR A 71 -3.88 0.63 8.94
N ASP A 72 -4.69 0.85 9.95
CA ASP A 72 -5.76 1.85 9.94
C ASP A 72 -5.25 3.22 9.46
N ASN A 73 -6.10 3.93 8.74
CA ASN A 73 -5.87 5.25 8.15
C ASN A 73 -4.90 5.27 6.97
N VAL A 74 -4.58 4.11 6.39
CA VAL A 74 -3.89 4.02 5.09
C VAL A 74 -4.91 3.91 3.97
N THR A 75 -4.74 4.72 2.94
CA THR A 75 -5.49 4.65 1.68
C THR A 75 -4.53 4.35 0.53
N LEU A 76 -4.82 3.29 -0.22
CA LEU A 76 -4.12 2.94 -1.45
C LEU A 76 -5.07 3.17 -2.63
N GLU A 77 -4.72 4.05 -3.55
CA GLU A 77 -5.48 4.26 -4.77
C GLU A 77 -5.26 3.11 -5.77
N ASP A 78 -5.89 3.18 -6.94
CA ASP A 78 -5.79 2.15 -7.98
C ASP A 78 -4.34 1.91 -8.42
N ASP A 79 -4.06 0.70 -8.87
CA ASP A 79 -2.78 0.32 -9.49
C ASP A 79 -1.55 0.45 -8.57
N VAL A 80 -1.72 0.60 -7.26
CA VAL A 80 -0.59 0.67 -6.32
C VAL A 80 0.04 -0.71 -6.15
N PHE A 81 1.36 -0.73 -6.08
CA PHE A 81 2.16 -1.92 -5.77
C PHE A 81 2.87 -1.75 -4.44
N CYS A 82 2.62 -2.68 -3.51
CA CYS A 82 3.33 -2.79 -2.23
C CYS A 82 4.29 -3.99 -2.28
N GLY A 83 5.58 -3.72 -2.26
CA GLY A 83 6.63 -4.75 -2.29
C GLY A 83 6.65 -5.61 -1.03
N PRO A 84 7.27 -6.81 -1.09
CA PRO A 84 7.28 -7.73 0.03
C PRO A 84 7.94 -7.11 1.27
N SER A 85 7.32 -7.36 2.42
CA SER A 85 7.81 -6.91 3.73
C SER A 85 8.01 -5.39 3.85
N MET A 86 7.38 -4.58 2.99
CA MET A 86 7.36 -3.14 3.21
C MET A 86 6.50 -2.81 4.45
N VAL A 87 6.73 -1.65 5.05
CA VAL A 87 6.15 -1.28 6.34
C VAL A 87 5.38 0.04 6.23
N PHE A 88 4.11 0.03 6.67
CA PHE A 88 3.38 1.23 7.04
C PHE A 88 3.42 1.42 8.56
N THR A 89 3.52 2.66 9.03
CA THR A 89 3.23 3.00 10.42
C THR A 89 1.91 3.77 10.50
N ASN A 90 1.34 3.95 11.69
CA ASN A 90 0.11 4.73 11.88
C ASN A 90 0.17 5.71 13.05
N VAL A 91 1.08 5.47 14.01
CA VAL A 91 1.41 6.38 15.11
C VAL A 91 2.83 6.88 14.93
N TYR A 92 2.99 8.19 14.97
CA TYR A 92 4.30 8.83 14.72
C TYR A 92 5.30 8.63 15.86
N ASN A 93 4.84 8.65 17.09
CA ASN A 93 5.67 8.59 18.31
C ASN A 93 5.10 7.60 19.34
N PRO A 94 5.07 6.30 19.03
CA PRO A 94 4.44 5.31 19.90
C PRO A 94 5.20 5.15 21.22
N ARG A 95 4.44 4.87 22.29
CA ARG A 95 4.93 4.48 23.60
C ARG A 95 3.99 3.43 24.18
N SER A 96 4.49 2.31 24.64
CA SER A 96 3.66 1.22 25.19
C SER A 96 2.81 1.66 26.40
N ALA A 97 3.36 2.52 27.25
CA ALA A 97 2.67 3.02 28.44
C ALA A 97 1.67 4.16 28.16
N VAL A 98 1.60 4.66 26.92
CA VAL A 98 0.76 5.81 26.53
C VAL A 98 -0.13 5.40 25.38
N SER A 99 -1.46 5.36 25.60
CA SER A 99 -2.40 5.10 24.52
C SER A 99 -2.44 6.29 23.55
N ARG A 100 -2.20 6.02 22.25
CA ARG A 100 -2.26 7.01 21.16
C ARG A 100 -3.19 6.56 20.04
N LYS A 101 -4.20 5.78 20.37
CA LYS A 101 -5.15 5.24 19.40
C LYS A 101 -5.93 6.32 18.63
N ASP A 102 -6.06 7.49 19.23
CA ASP A 102 -6.73 8.65 18.62
C ASP A 102 -5.77 9.55 17.82
N GLU A 103 -4.48 9.20 17.77
CA GLU A 103 -3.43 9.99 17.10
C GLU A 103 -2.95 9.35 15.79
N TYR A 104 -3.75 8.46 15.20
CA TYR A 104 -3.41 7.84 13.91
C TYR A 104 -3.36 8.91 12.81
N ARG A 105 -2.26 8.91 12.05
CA ARG A 105 -2.08 9.83 10.92
C ARG A 105 -2.48 9.15 9.62
N ASN A 106 -3.19 9.87 8.78
CA ASN A 106 -3.60 9.39 7.48
C ASN A 106 -2.40 9.31 6.53
N THR A 107 -2.26 8.19 5.85
CA THR A 107 -1.27 7.98 4.79
C THR A 107 -2.01 7.72 3.48
N LEU A 108 -1.67 8.48 2.45
CA LEU A 108 -2.26 8.35 1.13
C LEU A 108 -1.20 7.92 0.12
N VAL A 109 -1.44 6.78 -0.53
CA VAL A 109 -0.63 6.31 -1.66
C VAL A 109 -1.45 6.46 -2.93
N LYS A 110 -1.04 7.38 -3.79
CA LYS A 110 -1.77 7.71 -4.99
C LYS A 110 -1.55 6.69 -6.11
N ARG A 111 -2.43 6.76 -7.09
CA ARG A 111 -2.53 5.83 -8.20
C ARG A 111 -1.16 5.47 -8.81
N GLY A 112 -0.96 4.19 -9.07
CA GLY A 112 0.20 3.69 -9.80
C GLY A 112 1.53 3.77 -9.05
N ALA A 113 1.56 4.25 -7.80
CA ALA A 113 2.79 4.31 -7.03
C ALA A 113 3.31 2.91 -6.70
N THR A 114 4.63 2.77 -6.68
CA THR A 114 5.33 1.55 -6.29
C THR A 114 6.10 1.78 -4.99
N LEU A 115 5.83 0.92 -4.00
CA LEU A 115 6.54 0.88 -2.74
C LEU A 115 7.46 -0.34 -2.73
N GLY A 116 8.75 -0.11 -2.82
CA GLY A 116 9.76 -1.18 -2.94
C GLY A 116 9.83 -2.09 -1.71
N ALA A 117 10.40 -3.29 -1.91
CA ALA A 117 10.58 -4.27 -0.83
C ALA A 117 11.29 -3.65 0.39
N ASN A 118 10.84 -4.01 1.59
CA ASN A 118 11.41 -3.54 2.86
C ASN A 118 11.46 -2.00 3.03
N CYS A 119 10.80 -1.21 2.19
CA CYS A 119 10.71 0.22 2.45
C CYS A 119 9.81 0.51 3.65
N THR A 120 10.03 1.63 4.29
CA THR A 120 9.18 2.10 5.40
C THR A 120 8.53 3.42 5.03
N ILE A 121 7.21 3.46 5.15
CA ILE A 121 6.41 4.67 4.96
C ILE A 121 5.98 5.16 6.35
N VAL A 122 6.59 6.24 6.81
CA VAL A 122 6.20 6.89 8.07
C VAL A 122 4.83 7.54 7.87
N CYS A 123 3.94 7.34 8.84
CA CYS A 123 2.55 7.80 8.74
C CYS A 123 2.41 9.32 8.57
N GLY A 124 1.35 9.74 7.91
CA GLY A 124 1.02 11.15 7.70
C GLY A 124 1.57 11.73 6.40
N VAL A 125 2.06 10.90 5.49
CA VAL A 125 2.61 11.35 4.21
C VAL A 125 1.68 11.00 3.03
N THR A 126 1.82 11.77 1.96
CA THR A 126 1.24 11.46 0.66
C THR A 126 2.34 11.02 -0.31
N ILE A 127 2.17 9.85 -0.89
CA ILE A 127 3.01 9.37 -2.00
C ILE A 127 2.32 9.75 -3.30
N GLY A 128 2.97 10.57 -4.12
CA GLY A 128 2.43 11.06 -5.38
C GLY A 128 2.19 9.95 -6.39
N GLU A 129 1.30 10.21 -7.35
CA GLU A 129 0.95 9.25 -8.40
C GLU A 129 2.19 8.79 -9.16
N TYR A 130 2.26 7.50 -9.48
CA TYR A 130 3.37 6.87 -10.18
C TYR A 130 4.76 7.12 -9.58
N ALA A 131 4.85 7.58 -8.34
CA ALA A 131 6.13 7.66 -7.65
C ALA A 131 6.69 6.26 -7.39
N PHE A 132 8.00 6.16 -7.33
CA PHE A 132 8.69 4.91 -7.09
C PHE A 132 9.60 5.03 -5.88
N VAL A 133 9.26 4.30 -4.84
CA VAL A 133 10.07 4.20 -3.62
C VAL A 133 10.95 2.96 -3.75
N GLY A 134 12.25 3.17 -3.75
CA GLY A 134 13.24 2.10 -3.87
C GLY A 134 13.23 1.16 -2.66
N ALA A 135 13.71 -0.08 -2.87
CA ALA A 135 13.80 -1.06 -1.79
C ALA A 135 14.61 -0.52 -0.60
N GLY A 136 14.13 -0.78 0.62
CA GLY A 136 14.80 -0.37 1.85
C GLY A 136 14.77 1.13 2.16
N ALA A 137 14.15 1.95 1.33
CA ALA A 137 14.04 3.39 1.58
C ALA A 137 13.12 3.71 2.76
N VAL A 138 13.37 4.82 3.45
CA VAL A 138 12.50 5.34 4.52
C VAL A 138 11.92 6.68 4.11
N ILE A 139 10.62 6.70 3.85
CA ILE A 139 9.85 7.89 3.49
C ILE A 139 9.30 8.53 4.76
N ASN A 140 9.69 9.76 5.05
CA ASN A 140 9.25 10.55 6.21
C ASN A 140 8.64 11.91 5.83
N ARG A 141 8.40 12.14 4.55
CA ARG A 141 7.77 13.35 3.99
C ARG A 141 7.01 13.02 2.71
N ASP A 142 6.20 13.94 2.23
CA ASP A 142 5.48 13.79 0.98
C ASP A 142 6.42 13.57 -0.20
N VAL A 143 5.99 12.75 -1.13
CA VAL A 143 6.71 12.38 -2.34
C VAL A 143 5.97 12.94 -3.56
N LYS A 144 6.69 13.63 -4.43
CA LYS A 144 6.14 14.19 -5.67
C LYS A 144 5.68 13.08 -6.63
N PRO A 145 4.66 13.35 -7.46
CA PRO A 145 4.33 12.45 -8.56
C PRO A 145 5.56 12.13 -9.42
N TYR A 146 5.67 10.87 -9.83
CA TYR A 146 6.76 10.36 -10.69
C TYR A 146 8.17 10.49 -10.08
N ALA A 147 8.31 10.81 -8.81
CA ALA A 147 9.63 10.90 -8.18
C ALA A 147 10.20 9.50 -7.92
N LEU A 148 11.50 9.35 -8.20
CA LEU A 148 12.28 8.18 -7.81
C LEU A 148 13.01 8.47 -6.49
N MET A 149 12.61 7.77 -5.43
CA MET A 149 13.08 7.98 -4.06
C MET A 149 13.91 6.79 -3.58
N VAL A 150 15.07 7.05 -3.01
CA VAL A 150 15.94 6.00 -2.43
C VAL A 150 16.61 6.48 -1.16
N GLY A 151 17.00 5.54 -0.31
CA GLY A 151 17.87 5.76 0.84
C GLY A 151 17.15 5.99 2.17
N VAL A 152 17.93 6.24 3.23
CA VAL A 152 17.50 6.44 4.62
C VAL A 152 18.21 7.65 5.20
N PRO A 153 17.52 8.78 5.43
CA PRO A 153 16.19 9.11 4.95
C PRO A 153 16.15 9.17 3.42
N ALA A 154 15.00 8.86 2.83
CA ALA A 154 14.88 8.83 1.38
C ALA A 154 15.05 10.22 0.75
N LYS A 155 15.74 10.24 -0.38
CA LYS A 155 15.93 11.43 -1.21
C LYS A 155 15.50 11.13 -2.64
N GLN A 156 15.00 12.15 -3.32
CA GLN A 156 14.72 12.03 -4.75
C GLN A 156 16.04 12.01 -5.51
N ILE A 157 16.21 11.00 -6.38
CA ILE A 157 17.39 10.83 -7.24
C ILE A 157 17.07 10.93 -8.72
N GLY A 158 15.85 11.27 -9.05
CA GLY A 158 15.39 11.40 -10.44
C GLY A 158 13.89 11.21 -10.56
N TRP A 159 13.50 10.86 -11.75
CA TRP A 159 12.12 10.68 -12.17
C TRP A 159 11.93 9.32 -12.82
N ILE A 160 10.70 8.82 -12.74
CA ILE A 160 10.34 7.53 -13.30
C ILE A 160 9.10 7.69 -14.19
N SER A 161 9.02 6.91 -15.26
CA SER A 161 7.87 6.91 -16.15
C SER A 161 6.69 6.15 -15.54
N GLN A 162 5.51 6.31 -16.14
CA GLN A 162 4.34 5.50 -15.79
C GLN A 162 4.58 3.99 -16.00
N HIS A 163 5.50 3.62 -16.88
CA HIS A 163 5.88 2.21 -17.12
C HIS A 163 6.96 1.69 -16.16
N GLY A 164 7.47 2.53 -15.25
CA GLY A 164 8.49 2.15 -14.28
C GLY A 164 9.92 2.26 -14.79
N GLU A 165 10.16 3.04 -15.84
CA GLU A 165 11.49 3.26 -16.40
C GLU A 165 12.07 4.58 -15.91
N LYS A 166 13.33 4.57 -15.50
CA LYS A 166 14.03 5.79 -15.07
C LYS A 166 14.14 6.75 -16.26
N LEU A 167 13.72 8.00 -16.03
CA LEU A 167 13.80 9.06 -17.03
C LEU A 167 15.14 9.79 -16.94
N ASN A 168 15.72 10.13 -18.09
CA ASN A 168 16.93 10.93 -18.17
C ASN A 168 16.58 12.44 -18.11
N LEU A 169 16.08 12.86 -16.94
CA LEU A 169 15.70 14.24 -16.67
C LEU A 169 16.50 14.74 -15.46
N PRO A 170 16.83 16.05 -15.41
CA PRO A 170 17.41 16.63 -14.21
C PRO A 170 16.43 16.55 -13.02
N GLU A 171 16.93 16.68 -11.79
CA GLU A 171 16.08 16.63 -10.60
C GLU A 171 14.99 17.72 -10.57
N SER A 172 15.23 18.83 -11.27
CA SER A 172 14.24 19.90 -11.45
C SER A 172 13.02 19.48 -12.28
N GLY A 173 13.14 18.41 -13.09
CA GLY A 173 12.07 17.93 -13.98
C GLY A 173 11.82 18.82 -15.20
N LYS A 174 12.73 19.73 -15.53
CA LYS A 174 12.60 20.67 -16.66
C LYS A 174 13.74 20.47 -17.65
#